data_924a9ab776096f0cf4c21a169609eaaf
#
_entry.id   924a9ab776096f0cf4c21a169609eaaf
#
_cell.length_a   1.000
_cell.length_b   1.000
_cell.length_c   1.000
_cell.angle_alpha   90.00
_cell.angle_beta   90.00
_cell.angle_gamma   90.00
#
_symmetry.space_group_name_H-M   'P 1'
#
loop_
_entity.id
_entity.type
_entity.pdbx_description
1 polymer ?
#
loop_
_entity_poly.entity_id
_entity_poly.type
_entity_poly.pdbx_seq_one_letter_code
_entity_poly.pdbx_strand_id
1 'polypeptide(L)'
;TSLEECHRLSEVVKGKVVLAFGSRILKLDNQIKRKWYRFILGRIVATAISKTLKLSVYDSQCGCKIFEFQTAKKIFDEPFISKWLFDVEVFFRMIRLFGRSEIQNHLREIPLKAWVDTPDSRVSPMYFFILWWDIFKISKKYKN
;
A
#
# COMPACT_ATOMS: atom_id res chain seq x y z
N THR A 1 7.02 2.01 -12.69
CA THR A 1 6.39 3.35 -12.51
C THR A 1 7.26 4.38 -13.20
N SER A 2 6.69 5.26 -14.01
CA SER A 2 7.40 6.34 -14.70
C SER A 2 7.68 7.52 -13.76
N LEU A 3 8.66 8.37 -14.11
CA LEU A 3 8.93 9.61 -13.38
C LEU A 3 7.72 10.58 -13.43
N GLU A 4 6.96 10.56 -14.52
CA GLU A 4 5.73 11.35 -14.66
C GLU A 4 4.69 10.98 -13.58
N GLU A 5 4.52 9.69 -13.28
CA GLU A 5 3.62 9.25 -12.20
C GLU A 5 4.13 9.70 -10.82
N CYS A 6 5.44 9.64 -10.59
CA CYS A 6 6.04 10.15 -9.35
C CYS A 6 5.80 11.66 -9.21
N HIS A 7 5.95 12.41 -10.29
CA HIS A 7 5.69 13.85 -10.30
C HIS A 7 4.21 14.15 -9.99
N ARG A 8 3.27 13.47 -10.65
CA ARG A 8 1.83 13.60 -10.35
C ARG A 8 1.48 13.36 -8.89
N LEU A 9 2.08 12.33 -8.28
CA LEU A 9 1.86 12.03 -6.87
C LEU A 9 2.47 13.13 -5.99
N SER A 10 3.64 13.65 -6.34
CA SER A 10 4.30 14.69 -5.54
C SER A 10 3.51 16.00 -5.49
N GLU A 11 2.82 16.36 -6.57
CA GLU A 11 1.98 17.57 -6.61
C GLU A 11 0.81 17.52 -5.63
N VAL A 12 0.37 16.32 -5.25
CA VAL A 12 -0.77 16.12 -4.35
C VAL A 12 -0.34 16.14 -2.87
N VAL A 13 0.93 15.90 -2.59
CA VAL A 13 1.47 15.95 -1.21
C VAL A 13 1.65 17.40 -0.80
N LYS A 14 0.54 18.02 -0.36
CA LYS A 14 0.46 19.42 0.06
C LYS A 14 -0.55 19.58 1.19
N GLY A 15 -0.32 20.54 2.07
CA GLY A 15 -1.24 20.87 3.17
C GLY A 15 -1.44 19.69 4.11
N LYS A 16 -2.66 19.16 4.21
CA LYS A 16 -2.97 18.02 5.09
C LYS A 16 -2.56 16.68 4.50
N VAL A 17 -2.36 16.58 3.18
CA VAL A 17 -1.98 15.32 2.52
C VAL A 17 -0.49 15.08 2.68
N VAL A 18 -0.12 14.08 3.44
CA VAL A 18 1.28 13.73 3.75
C VAL A 18 1.74 12.43 3.10
N LEU A 19 0.81 11.66 2.52
CA LEU A 19 1.09 10.47 1.75
C LEU A 19 0.20 10.41 0.51
N ALA A 20 0.80 10.43 -0.67
CA ALA A 20 0.17 10.07 -1.93
C ALA A 20 0.72 8.74 -2.43
N PHE A 21 -0.15 7.84 -2.90
CA PHE A 21 0.25 6.54 -3.41
C PHE A 21 -0.58 6.14 -4.63
N GLY A 22 0.06 5.35 -5.50
CA GLY A 22 -0.55 4.88 -6.72
C GLY A 22 -1.51 3.72 -6.49
N SER A 23 -2.52 3.58 -7.37
CA SER A 23 -3.37 2.40 -7.43
C SER A 23 -3.34 1.81 -8.83
N ARG A 24 -3.04 0.53 -8.90
CA ARG A 24 -3.01 -0.26 -10.14
C ARG A 24 -4.39 -0.79 -10.53
N ILE A 25 -5.36 -0.72 -9.63
CA ILE A 25 -6.64 -1.42 -9.69
C ILE A 25 -7.76 -0.55 -10.21
N LEU A 26 -7.65 0.79 -10.06
CA LEU A 26 -8.72 1.73 -10.39
C LEU A 26 -8.93 1.97 -11.89
N LYS A 27 -8.12 1.37 -12.77
CA LYS A 27 -8.34 1.41 -14.22
C LYS A 27 -8.89 0.08 -14.73
N LEU A 28 -10.14 0.09 -15.14
CA LEU A 28 -10.82 -1.05 -15.78
C LEU A 28 -10.38 -1.29 -17.24
N ASP A 29 -9.58 -0.40 -17.82
CA ASP A 29 -9.29 -0.36 -19.26
C ASP A 29 -7.85 -0.74 -19.60
N ASN A 30 -7.34 -1.80 -18.98
CA ASN A 30 -6.02 -2.28 -19.36
C ASN A 30 -6.08 -3.74 -19.83
N GLN A 31 -5.59 -3.96 -21.06
CA GLN A 31 -5.21 -5.25 -21.63
C GLN A 31 -4.12 -5.93 -20.77
N ILE A 32 -4.40 -6.14 -19.48
CA ILE A 32 -3.51 -6.85 -18.60
C ILE A 32 -3.79 -8.33 -18.80
N LYS A 33 -2.95 -9.00 -19.58
CA LYS A 33 -2.90 -10.47 -19.66
C LYS A 33 -2.41 -11.05 -18.33
N ARG A 34 -3.20 -10.88 -17.28
CA ARG A 34 -2.94 -11.54 -15.98
C ARG A 34 -3.63 -12.89 -15.93
N LYS A 35 -2.95 -13.87 -15.40
CA LYS A 35 -3.59 -15.14 -15.05
C LYS A 35 -4.68 -14.85 -14.01
N TRP A 36 -5.94 -15.16 -14.32
CA TRP A 36 -7.14 -14.80 -13.54
C TRP A 36 -7.06 -15.18 -12.04
N TYR A 37 -6.42 -16.33 -11.72
CA TYR A 37 -6.23 -16.76 -10.34
C TYR A 37 -5.32 -15.82 -9.53
N ARG A 38 -4.28 -15.23 -10.16
CA ARG A 38 -3.41 -14.24 -9.49
C ARG A 38 -4.17 -12.95 -9.17
N PHE A 39 -5.11 -12.58 -10.04
CA PHE A 39 -5.99 -11.44 -9.79
C PHE A 39 -6.88 -11.70 -8.57
N ILE A 40 -7.55 -12.87 -8.51
CA ILE A 40 -8.44 -13.25 -7.39
C ILE A 40 -7.65 -13.33 -6.07
N LEU A 41 -6.51 -14.02 -6.06
CA LEU A 41 -5.68 -14.13 -4.86
C LEU A 41 -5.19 -12.75 -4.39
N GLY A 42 -4.76 -11.89 -5.29
CA GLY A 42 -4.37 -10.50 -4.97
C GLY A 42 -5.54 -9.71 -4.37
N ARG A 43 -6.75 -9.90 -4.87
CA ARG A 43 -7.97 -9.25 -4.33
C ARG A 43 -8.31 -9.76 -2.93
N ILE A 44 -8.18 -11.06 -2.66
CA ILE A 44 -8.41 -11.63 -1.33
C ILE A 44 -7.44 -11.01 -0.32
N VAL A 45 -6.14 -10.96 -0.66
CA VAL A 45 -5.11 -10.36 0.19
C VAL A 45 -5.38 -8.87 0.40
N ALA A 46 -5.65 -8.12 -0.64
CA ALA A 46 -5.96 -6.68 -0.55
C ALA A 46 -7.19 -6.42 0.33
N THR A 47 -8.23 -7.25 0.22
CA THR A 47 -9.44 -7.16 1.05
C THR A 47 -9.12 -7.46 2.52
N ALA A 48 -8.32 -8.49 2.79
CA ALA A 48 -7.90 -8.83 4.16
C ALA A 48 -7.08 -7.70 4.80
N ILE A 49 -6.16 -7.11 4.04
CA ILE A 49 -5.36 -5.96 4.49
C ILE A 49 -6.27 -4.75 4.77
N SER A 50 -7.16 -4.38 3.86
CA SER A 50 -8.09 -3.26 4.02
C SER A 50 -8.99 -3.43 5.25
N LYS A 51 -9.54 -4.64 5.47
CA LYS A 51 -10.31 -4.98 6.68
C LYS A 51 -9.47 -4.88 7.95
N THR A 52 -8.21 -5.31 7.89
CA THR A 52 -7.30 -5.27 9.04
C THR A 52 -6.92 -3.83 9.38
N LEU A 53 -6.64 -3.01 8.39
CA LEU A 53 -6.35 -1.59 8.52
C LEU A 53 -7.60 -0.78 8.92
N LYS A 54 -8.80 -1.24 8.55
CA LYS A 54 -10.06 -0.48 8.63
C LYS A 54 -9.94 0.89 7.92
N LEU A 55 -9.28 0.90 6.78
CA LEU A 55 -9.10 2.06 5.90
C LEU A 55 -9.65 1.76 4.51
N SER A 56 -10.23 2.78 3.87
CA SER A 56 -10.66 2.71 2.47
C SER A 56 -9.45 2.89 1.54
N VAL A 57 -8.63 1.83 1.44
CA VAL A 57 -7.45 1.77 0.58
C VAL A 57 -7.59 0.59 -0.38
N TYR A 58 -7.51 0.85 -1.70
CA TYR A 58 -7.68 -0.18 -2.73
C TYR A 58 -6.39 -0.93 -3.05
N ASP A 59 -5.25 -0.24 -3.11
CA ASP A 59 -3.95 -0.82 -3.45
C ASP A 59 -2.86 -0.39 -2.48
N SER A 60 -2.96 -0.87 -1.25
CA SER A 60 -1.98 -0.57 -0.19
C SER A 60 -0.55 -1.00 -0.52
N GLN A 61 -0.39 -1.98 -1.42
CA GLN A 61 0.91 -2.55 -1.81
C GLN A 61 1.49 -1.98 -3.10
N CYS A 62 0.94 -0.89 -3.63
CA CYS A 62 1.57 -0.19 -4.74
C CYS A 62 2.88 0.46 -4.28
N GLY A 63 4.00 0.08 -4.89
CA GLY A 63 5.32 0.61 -4.56
C GLY A 63 5.55 2.09 -4.91
N CYS A 64 4.64 2.70 -5.67
CA CYS A 64 4.70 4.14 -5.96
C CYS A 64 4.05 4.92 -4.81
N LYS A 65 4.87 5.38 -3.87
CA LYS A 65 4.46 6.17 -2.70
C LYS A 65 5.34 7.39 -2.55
N ILE A 66 4.72 8.54 -2.34
CA ILE A 66 5.39 9.81 -2.06
C ILE A 66 4.95 10.30 -0.69
N PHE A 67 5.90 10.56 0.17
CA PHE A 67 5.67 11.04 1.53
C PHE A 67 6.13 12.49 1.69
N GLU A 68 5.46 13.21 2.57
CA GLU A 68 5.99 14.41 3.16
C GLU A 68 7.22 14.05 4.01
N PHE A 69 8.27 14.88 3.95
CA PHE A 69 9.59 14.57 4.49
C PHE A 69 9.60 14.29 6.00
N GLN A 70 8.92 15.11 6.81
CA GLN A 70 8.90 14.94 8.27
C GLN A 70 8.10 13.70 8.68
N THR A 71 7.04 13.41 7.93
CA THR A 71 6.25 12.18 8.10
C THR A 71 7.08 10.97 7.74
N ALA A 72 7.81 11.00 6.63
CA ALA A 72 8.71 9.92 6.24
C ALA A 72 9.71 9.60 7.33
N LYS A 73 10.40 10.60 7.90
CA LYS A 73 11.34 10.39 9.01
C LYS A 73 10.72 9.61 10.17
N LYS A 74 9.51 9.98 10.59
CA LYS A 74 8.81 9.31 11.71
C LYS A 74 8.36 7.89 11.36
N ILE A 75 7.93 7.67 10.11
CA ILE A 75 7.43 6.36 9.66
C ILE A 75 8.56 5.35 9.47
N PHE A 76 9.75 5.81 9.02
CA PHE A 76 10.89 4.95 8.71
C PHE A 76 11.96 4.94 9.81
N ASP A 77 11.69 5.52 10.97
CA ASP A 77 12.63 5.61 12.11
C ASP A 77 12.94 4.22 12.72
N GLU A 78 11.94 3.34 12.81
CA GLU A 78 12.09 1.99 13.35
C GLU A 78 12.12 0.92 12.23
N PRO A 79 12.85 -0.19 12.41
CA PRO A 79 12.80 -1.32 11.50
C PRO A 79 11.39 -1.87 11.32
N PHE A 80 11.07 -2.37 10.12
CA PHE A 80 9.81 -3.02 9.82
C PHE A 80 9.83 -4.50 10.25
N ILE A 81 8.67 -5.02 10.68
CA ILE A 81 8.49 -6.42 11.08
C ILE A 81 8.61 -7.34 9.86
N SER A 82 8.00 -6.93 8.75
CA SER A 82 7.96 -7.72 7.52
C SER A 82 8.67 -7.00 6.38
N LYS A 83 9.53 -7.73 5.68
CA LYS A 83 10.20 -7.23 4.46
C LYS A 83 9.22 -7.07 3.29
N TRP A 84 8.11 -7.81 3.28
CA TRP A 84 7.14 -7.82 2.18
C TRP A 84 5.89 -7.01 2.46
N LEU A 85 5.43 -7.01 3.71
CA LEU A 85 4.26 -6.27 4.15
C LEU A 85 4.62 -4.96 4.86
N PHE A 86 5.84 -4.44 4.64
CA PHE A 86 6.22 -3.15 5.19
C PHE A 86 5.24 -2.04 4.77
N ASP A 87 4.68 -2.12 3.56
CA ASP A 87 3.65 -1.21 3.08
C ASP A 87 2.40 -1.19 3.98
N VAL A 88 1.98 -2.37 4.47
CA VAL A 88 0.86 -2.47 5.41
C VAL A 88 1.23 -1.86 6.76
N GLU A 89 2.46 -2.12 7.22
CA GLU A 89 2.98 -1.55 8.46
C GLU A 89 3.11 -0.02 8.39
N VAL A 90 3.47 0.54 7.23
CA VAL A 90 3.43 1.98 6.96
C VAL A 90 2.06 2.57 7.28
N PHE A 91 0.98 1.96 6.80
CA PHE A 91 -0.38 2.45 7.11
C PHE A 91 -0.73 2.35 8.60
N PHE A 92 -0.30 1.29 9.29
CA PHE A 92 -0.48 1.21 10.74
C PHE A 92 0.29 2.31 11.49
N ARG A 93 1.55 2.60 11.08
CA ARG A 93 2.34 3.70 11.65
C ARG A 93 1.69 5.06 11.37
N MET A 94 1.13 5.24 10.19
CA MET A 94 0.34 6.44 9.85
C MET A 94 -0.91 6.58 10.73
N ILE A 95 -1.65 5.47 10.96
CA ILE A 95 -2.80 5.47 11.87
C ILE A 95 -2.37 5.84 13.31
N ARG A 96 -1.22 5.33 13.77
CA ARG A 96 -0.69 5.68 15.09
C ARG A 96 -0.29 7.14 15.19
N LEU A 97 0.23 7.72 14.10
CA LEU A 97 0.72 9.09 14.06
C LEU A 97 -0.42 10.14 14.00
N PHE A 98 -1.45 9.88 13.19
CA PHE A 98 -2.52 10.84 12.90
C PHE A 98 -3.86 10.49 13.56
N GLY A 99 -3.98 9.32 14.14
CA GLY A 99 -5.24 8.81 14.66
C GLY A 99 -6.15 8.24 13.57
N ARG A 100 -7.01 7.31 13.95
CA ARG A 100 -7.87 6.55 13.03
C ARG A 100 -8.96 7.40 12.37
N SER A 101 -9.45 8.41 13.06
CA SER A 101 -10.47 9.34 12.53
C SER A 101 -9.92 10.28 11.46
N GLU A 102 -8.67 10.72 11.62
CA GLU A 102 -8.08 11.76 10.79
C GLU A 102 -7.23 11.22 9.64
N ILE A 103 -6.73 9.98 9.75
CA ILE A 103 -5.78 9.41 8.79
C ILE A 103 -6.25 9.52 7.35
N GLN A 104 -7.54 9.35 7.07
CA GLN A 104 -8.08 9.40 5.72
C GLN A 104 -7.88 10.78 5.06
N ASN A 105 -7.85 11.86 5.85
CA ASN A 105 -7.60 13.22 5.37
C ASN A 105 -6.13 13.43 4.96
N HIS A 106 -5.22 12.62 5.49
CA HIS A 106 -3.78 12.67 5.25
C HIS A 106 -3.32 11.78 4.09
N LEU A 107 -4.21 10.96 3.53
CA LEU A 107 -3.92 10.02 2.46
C LEU A 107 -4.55 10.45 1.13
N ARG A 108 -3.87 10.15 0.02
CA ARG A 108 -4.45 10.23 -1.33
C ARG A 108 -4.03 9.03 -2.16
N GLU A 109 -5.01 8.26 -2.58
CA GLU A 109 -4.83 7.16 -3.53
C GLU A 109 -5.15 7.66 -4.94
N ILE A 110 -4.22 7.47 -5.88
CA ILE A 110 -4.31 8.01 -7.24
C ILE A 110 -4.18 6.87 -8.24
N PRO A 111 -5.15 6.72 -9.18
CA PRO A 111 -5.03 5.73 -10.25
C PRO A 111 -3.80 6.02 -11.12
N LEU A 112 -2.94 5.00 -11.30
CA LEU A 112 -1.80 5.10 -12.20
C LEU A 112 -2.26 5.03 -13.64
N LYS A 113 -1.78 5.95 -14.49
CA LYS A 113 -2.07 5.98 -15.93
C LYS A 113 -1.36 4.86 -16.67
N ALA A 114 -0.12 4.57 -16.26
CA ALA A 114 0.71 3.54 -16.86
C ALA A 114 1.32 2.63 -15.78
N TRP A 115 1.12 1.35 -15.93
CA TRP A 115 1.76 0.31 -15.13
C TRP A 115 2.17 -0.84 -16.03
N VAL A 116 3.45 -1.19 -16.00
CA VAL A 116 3.98 -2.38 -16.69
C VAL A 116 4.23 -3.43 -15.63
N ASP A 117 3.55 -4.58 -15.77
CA ASP A 117 3.77 -5.74 -14.89
C ASP A 117 5.03 -6.48 -15.39
N THR A 118 6.03 -6.60 -14.52
CA THR A 118 7.22 -7.41 -14.85
C THR A 118 6.88 -8.89 -14.67
N PRO A 119 7.30 -9.77 -15.63
CA PRO A 119 6.94 -11.20 -15.60
C PRO A 119 7.48 -11.97 -14.40
N ASP A 120 8.46 -11.41 -13.69
CA ASP A 120 9.24 -12.06 -12.63
C ASP A 120 8.64 -11.93 -11.21
N SER A 121 7.31 -11.93 -11.04
CA SER A 121 6.77 -12.00 -9.70
C SER A 121 6.94 -13.40 -9.08
N ARG A 122 7.98 -13.56 -8.29
CA ARG A 122 8.37 -14.80 -7.58
C ARG A 122 7.47 -15.06 -6.36
N VAL A 123 6.16 -15.02 -6.50
CA VAL A 123 5.26 -15.35 -5.39
C VAL A 123 5.03 -16.86 -5.37
N SER A 124 5.80 -17.57 -4.54
CA SER A 124 5.60 -18.99 -4.25
C SER A 124 4.29 -19.20 -3.46
N PRO A 125 3.57 -20.32 -3.64
CA PRO A 125 2.41 -20.66 -2.81
C PRO A 125 2.69 -20.69 -1.31
N MET A 126 3.90 -21.11 -0.92
CA MET A 126 4.39 -21.06 0.48
C MET A 126 4.34 -19.65 1.06
N TYR A 127 4.47 -18.64 0.19
CA TYR A 127 4.47 -17.25 0.58
C TYR A 127 3.13 -16.79 1.17
N PHE A 128 2.00 -17.40 0.78
CA PHE A 128 0.69 -17.09 1.35
C PHE A 128 0.63 -17.36 2.86
N PHE A 129 1.24 -18.43 3.34
CA PHE A 129 1.28 -18.73 4.78
C PHE A 129 2.10 -17.69 5.56
N ILE A 130 3.27 -17.30 5.00
CA ILE A 130 4.12 -16.25 5.59
C ILE A 130 3.38 -14.92 5.64
N LEU A 131 2.65 -14.58 4.58
CA LEU A 131 1.88 -13.34 4.47
C LEU A 131 0.80 -13.24 5.56
N TRP A 132 0.02 -14.31 5.80
CA TRP A 132 -0.98 -14.34 6.85
C TRP A 132 -0.36 -14.21 8.25
N TRP A 133 0.77 -14.86 8.45
CA TRP A 133 1.53 -14.77 9.71
C TRP A 133 2.06 -13.36 9.95
N ASP A 134 2.58 -12.71 8.92
CA ASP A 134 3.07 -11.32 9.00
C ASP A 134 1.92 -10.33 9.22
N ILE A 135 0.77 -10.49 8.55
CA ILE A 135 -0.44 -9.69 8.84
C ILE A 135 -0.83 -9.82 10.31
N PHE A 136 -0.82 -11.04 10.84
CA PHE A 136 -1.15 -11.28 12.25
C PHE A 136 -0.17 -10.58 13.19
N LYS A 137 1.15 -10.73 12.97
CA LYS A 137 2.19 -10.07 13.79
C LYS A 137 2.05 -8.55 13.78
N ILE A 138 1.94 -7.96 12.57
CA ILE A 138 1.78 -6.51 12.41
C ILE A 138 0.50 -6.06 13.12
N SER A 139 -0.62 -6.72 12.85
CA SER A 139 -1.89 -6.40 13.48
C SER A 139 -1.83 -6.46 15.01
N LYS A 140 -1.16 -7.48 15.58
CA LYS A 140 -0.98 -7.63 17.03
C LYS A 140 -0.15 -6.48 17.61
N LYS A 141 0.94 -6.04 16.93
CA LYS A 141 1.79 -4.94 17.40
C LYS A 141 1.06 -3.59 17.43
N TYR A 142 0.17 -3.35 16.45
CA TYR A 142 -0.45 -2.03 16.25
C TYR A 142 -1.94 -1.94 16.63
N LYS A 143 -2.57 -3.02 17.10
CA LYS A 143 -3.99 -3.03 17.51
C LYS A 143 -4.23 -2.61 18.97
N ASN A 144 -3.17 -2.33 19.73
CA ASN A 144 -3.30 -1.80 21.10
C ASN A 144 -3.52 -0.30 21.08
#